data_d4f324c85745ec08dfeb3e1d6fa4d03e
#
_entry.id   d4f324c85745ec08dfeb3e1d6fa4d03e
#
_cell.length_a   1.000
_cell.length_b   1.000
_cell.length_c   1.000
_cell.angle_alpha   90.00
_cell.angle_beta   90.00
_cell.angle_gamma   90.00
#
_symmetry.space_group_name_H-M   'P 1'
#
loop_
_entity.id
_entity.type
_entity.pdbx_description
1 polymer ?
#
loop_
_entity_poly.entity_id
_entity_poly.type
_entity_poly.pdbx_seq_one_letter_code
_entity_poly.pdbx_strand_id
1 'polypeptide(L)'
;LINERIEKNIKMFNHGFTYSGHPVGCAAALETLKELDKIELNHKQIKGATRQFGCMGAIDFETPKQSLTFIKRMRESGYILEDGSENVSTAVFCLPFIFQEHDEFQEAIECTIKDM
;
A
#
# COMPACT_ATOMS: atom_id res chain seq x y z
N LEU A 1 14.87 3.00 -14.52
CA LEU A 1 14.60 2.82 -15.95
C LEU A 1 13.81 4.01 -16.45
N ILE A 2 14.23 4.62 -17.55
CA ILE A 2 13.58 5.77 -18.19
C ILE A 2 13.23 5.35 -19.62
N ASN A 3 12.06 5.73 -20.07
CA ASN A 3 11.63 5.48 -21.43
C ASN A 3 12.52 6.26 -22.43
N GLU A 4 12.96 5.65 -23.50
CA GLU A 4 13.85 6.24 -24.52
C GLU A 4 13.32 7.58 -25.08
N ARG A 5 12.00 7.70 -25.20
CA ARG A 5 11.35 8.94 -25.64
C ARG A 5 11.55 10.10 -24.66
N ILE A 6 11.61 9.81 -23.38
CA ILE A 6 11.87 10.79 -22.32
C ILE A 6 13.36 11.10 -22.23
N GLU A 7 14.21 10.07 -22.32
CA GLU A 7 15.66 10.18 -22.25
C GLU A 7 16.22 11.18 -23.28
N LYS A 8 15.74 11.12 -24.51
CA LYS A 8 16.16 12.02 -25.59
C LYS A 8 15.90 13.51 -25.32
N ASN A 9 15.00 13.83 -24.39
CA ASN A 9 14.64 15.18 -24.03
C ASN A 9 15.28 15.66 -22.72
N ILE A 10 16.01 14.80 -22.00
CA ILE A 10 16.69 15.15 -20.77
C ILE A 10 18.10 15.62 -21.10
N LYS A 11 18.36 16.93 -20.93
CA LYS A 11 19.70 17.50 -21.13
C LYS A 11 20.61 17.29 -19.93
N MET A 12 20.06 17.25 -18.72
CA MET A 12 20.77 17.02 -17.48
C MET A 12 19.85 16.25 -16.53
N PHE A 13 20.33 15.16 -15.96
CA PHE A 13 19.60 14.35 -14.99
C PHE A 13 20.07 14.70 -13.59
N ASN A 14 19.38 15.67 -12.97
CA ASN A 14 19.61 16.07 -11.58
C ASN A 14 18.69 15.32 -10.64
N HIS A 15 18.93 14.02 -10.47
CA HIS A 15 18.15 13.22 -9.56
C HIS A 15 19.05 12.20 -8.86
N GLY A 16 18.88 12.09 -7.55
CA GLY A 16 19.58 11.11 -6.74
C GLY A 16 19.06 11.12 -5.31
N PHE A 17 19.31 10.03 -4.63
CA PHE A 17 19.05 9.88 -3.20
C PHE A 17 20.38 9.67 -2.50
N THR A 18 20.51 10.10 -1.25
CA THR A 18 21.72 9.96 -0.45
C THR A 18 22.25 8.53 -0.42
N TYR A 19 21.36 7.55 -0.40
CA TYR A 19 21.69 6.12 -0.39
C TYR A 19 21.57 5.43 -1.76
N SER A 20 21.46 6.19 -2.87
CA SER A 20 21.49 5.58 -4.21
C SER A 20 22.76 4.77 -4.43
N GLY A 21 22.61 3.54 -4.89
CA GLY A 21 23.73 2.65 -5.17
C GLY A 21 24.45 2.10 -3.91
N HIS A 22 23.86 2.27 -2.72
CA HIS A 22 24.43 1.71 -1.48
C HIS A 22 24.51 0.17 -1.58
N PRO A 23 25.69 -0.44 -1.41
CA PRO A 23 25.87 -1.88 -1.69
C PRO A 23 24.93 -2.80 -0.93
N VAL A 24 24.72 -2.54 0.36
CA VAL A 24 23.81 -3.33 1.20
C VAL A 24 22.37 -3.16 0.74
N GLY A 25 21.94 -1.94 0.38
CA GLY A 25 20.61 -1.68 -0.17
C GLY A 25 20.39 -2.40 -1.51
N CYS A 26 21.39 -2.38 -2.38
CA CYS A 26 21.32 -3.10 -3.65
C CYS A 26 21.26 -4.62 -3.46
N ALA A 27 22.03 -5.18 -2.51
CA ALA A 27 22.00 -6.60 -2.20
C ALA A 27 20.63 -7.01 -1.63
N ALA A 28 20.06 -6.24 -0.71
CA ALA A 28 18.74 -6.47 -0.15
C ALA A 28 17.65 -6.40 -1.24
N ALA A 29 17.72 -5.41 -2.13
CA ALA A 29 16.78 -5.26 -3.24
C ALA A 29 16.84 -6.45 -4.21
N LEU A 30 18.04 -6.93 -4.54
CA LEU A 30 18.21 -8.11 -5.40
C LEU A 30 17.62 -9.37 -4.76
N GLU A 31 17.81 -9.57 -3.46
CA GLU A 31 17.24 -10.72 -2.78
C GLU A 31 15.71 -10.61 -2.67
N THR A 32 15.19 -9.42 -2.40
CA THR A 32 13.73 -9.17 -2.41
C THR A 32 13.12 -9.51 -3.77
N LEU A 33 13.76 -9.11 -4.87
CA LEU A 33 13.27 -9.44 -6.22
C LEU A 33 13.27 -10.95 -6.47
N LYS A 34 14.30 -11.68 -6.03
CA LYS A 34 14.34 -13.15 -6.16
C LYS A 34 13.24 -13.84 -5.35
N GLU A 35 12.93 -13.31 -4.16
CA GLU A 35 11.84 -13.86 -3.36
C GLU A 35 10.47 -13.54 -3.99
N LEU A 36 10.29 -12.35 -4.54
CA LEU A 36 9.06 -11.97 -5.25
C LEU A 36 8.80 -12.86 -6.47
N ASP A 37 9.84 -13.27 -7.21
CA ASP A 37 9.69 -14.18 -8.35
C ASP A 37 9.17 -15.59 -7.95
N LYS A 38 9.29 -15.96 -6.67
CA LYS A 38 8.81 -17.24 -6.13
C LYS A 38 7.36 -17.16 -5.61
N ILE A 39 6.85 -15.94 -5.41
CA ILE A 39 5.55 -15.71 -4.81
C ILE A 39 4.50 -15.57 -5.92
N GLU A 40 3.47 -16.39 -5.86
CA GLU A 40 2.28 -16.17 -6.66
C GLU A 40 1.50 -15.00 -6.06
N LEU A 41 1.57 -13.84 -6.72
CA LEU A 41 0.89 -12.61 -6.29
C LEU A 41 -0.63 -12.71 -6.51
N ASN A 42 -1.28 -13.54 -5.73
CA ASN A 42 -2.72 -13.76 -5.81
C ASN A 42 -3.44 -13.11 -4.62
N HIS A 43 -3.52 -11.78 -4.65
CA HIS A 43 -4.24 -11.05 -3.61
C HIS A 43 -5.75 -11.16 -3.83
N LYS A 44 -6.44 -11.74 -2.84
CA LYS A 44 -7.90 -11.74 -2.80
C LYS A 44 -8.42 -10.30 -2.77
N GLN A 45 -9.53 -10.08 -3.48
CA GLN A 45 -10.25 -8.82 -3.36
C GLN A 45 -10.80 -8.67 -1.94
N ILE A 46 -10.45 -7.59 -1.27
CA ILE A 46 -10.97 -7.26 0.07
C ILE A 46 -12.37 -6.66 -0.09
N LYS A 47 -13.37 -7.29 0.49
CA LYS A 47 -14.73 -6.74 0.53
C LYS A 47 -14.75 -5.47 1.37
N GLY A 48 -15.45 -4.44 0.90
CA GLY A 48 -15.44 -3.12 1.52
C GLY A 48 -14.39 -2.18 0.95
N ALA A 49 -13.35 -2.68 0.28
CA ALA A 49 -12.47 -1.82 -0.50
C ALA A 49 -13.24 -1.21 -1.68
N THR A 50 -13.23 0.10 -1.79
CA THR A 50 -13.83 0.81 -2.92
C THR A 50 -12.95 0.73 -4.16
N ARG A 51 -11.64 0.61 -3.94
CA ARG A 51 -10.62 0.45 -4.99
C ARG A 51 -9.54 -0.49 -4.49
N GLN A 52 -9.11 -1.42 -5.33
CA GLN A 52 -7.98 -2.29 -5.03
C GLN A 52 -7.22 -2.66 -6.29
N PHE A 53 -5.89 -2.62 -6.21
CA PHE A 53 -4.98 -3.14 -7.22
C PHE A 53 -3.89 -3.97 -6.53
N GLY A 54 -3.94 -5.28 -6.72
CA GLY A 54 -3.05 -6.21 -6.02
C GLY A 54 -3.15 -6.08 -4.50
N CYS A 55 -2.03 -5.79 -3.85
CA CYS A 55 -1.93 -5.62 -2.40
C CYS A 55 -2.35 -4.22 -1.89
N MET A 56 -2.50 -3.25 -2.78
CA MET A 56 -2.89 -1.89 -2.41
C MET A 56 -4.38 -1.68 -2.57
N GLY A 57 -5.01 -1.09 -1.57
CA GLY A 57 -6.43 -0.79 -1.65
C GLY A 57 -6.81 0.45 -0.85
N ALA A 58 -8.04 0.90 -1.07
CA ALA A 58 -8.60 2.06 -0.42
C ALA A 58 -10.07 1.84 -0.08
N ILE A 59 -10.50 2.45 1.01
CA ILE A 59 -11.88 2.50 1.47
C ILE A 59 -12.27 3.97 1.56
N ASP A 60 -13.23 4.37 0.75
CA ASP A 60 -13.73 5.74 0.73
C ASP A 60 -14.90 5.91 1.69
N PHE A 61 -14.94 7.01 2.40
CA PHE A 61 -15.98 7.41 3.35
C PHE A 61 -16.63 8.72 2.90
N GLU A 62 -17.76 9.08 3.49
CA GLU A 62 -18.45 10.34 3.18
C GLU A 62 -17.71 11.56 3.75
N THR A 63 -17.02 11.38 4.88
CA THR A 63 -16.33 12.47 5.57
C THR A 63 -14.94 12.08 6.06
N PRO A 64 -13.98 13.04 6.15
CA PRO A 64 -12.66 12.77 6.72
C PRO A 64 -12.72 12.27 8.17
N LYS A 65 -13.71 12.70 8.95
CA LYS A 65 -13.91 12.24 10.32
C LYS A 65 -14.22 10.74 10.39
N GLN A 66 -15.00 10.23 9.45
CA GLN A 66 -15.30 8.79 9.38
C GLN A 66 -14.04 7.99 9.03
N SER A 67 -13.25 8.42 8.03
CA SER A 67 -12.02 7.72 7.67
C SER A 67 -11.03 7.68 8.82
N LEU A 68 -10.81 8.80 9.53
CA LEU A 68 -9.93 8.86 10.70
C LEU A 68 -10.41 7.98 11.84
N THR A 69 -11.73 7.95 12.09
CA THR A 69 -12.33 7.07 13.11
C THR A 69 -12.11 5.60 12.75
N PHE A 70 -12.32 5.24 11.49
CA PHE A 70 -12.07 3.90 10.98
C PHE A 70 -10.60 3.50 11.15
N ILE A 71 -9.66 4.34 10.70
CA ILE A 71 -8.21 4.09 10.81
C ILE A 71 -7.81 3.87 12.28
N LYS A 72 -8.34 4.70 13.19
CA LYS A 72 -8.08 4.54 14.62
C LYS A 72 -8.54 3.19 15.16
N ARG A 73 -9.77 2.77 14.85
CA ARG A 73 -10.33 1.48 15.28
C ARG A 73 -9.59 0.29 14.67
N MET A 74 -9.23 0.36 13.41
CA MET A 74 -8.41 -0.67 12.76
C MET A 74 -7.05 -0.82 13.46
N ARG A 75 -6.44 0.31 13.89
CA ARG A 75 -5.20 0.27 14.68
C ARG A 75 -5.42 -0.40 16.05
N GLU A 76 -6.54 -0.16 16.72
CA GLU A 76 -6.91 -0.84 17.95
C GLU A 76 -7.10 -2.35 17.76
N SER A 77 -7.50 -2.78 16.56
CA SER A 77 -7.60 -4.18 16.12
C SER A 77 -6.27 -4.76 15.60
N GLY A 78 -5.16 -4.01 15.66
CA GLY A 78 -3.83 -4.47 15.26
C GLY A 78 -3.45 -4.17 13.80
N TYR A 79 -4.27 -3.47 13.03
CA TYR A 79 -4.00 -3.13 11.64
C TYR A 79 -3.65 -1.66 11.46
N ILE A 80 -2.51 -1.39 10.82
CA ILE A 80 -2.05 -0.03 10.54
C ILE A 80 -2.46 0.34 9.11
N LEU A 81 -3.34 1.33 9.00
CA LEU A 81 -3.77 1.93 7.75
C LEU A 81 -3.34 3.40 7.73
N GLU A 82 -3.15 3.92 6.53
CA GLU A 82 -2.82 5.32 6.30
C GLU A 82 -4.05 6.13 5.88
N ASP A 83 -4.08 7.42 6.19
CA ASP A 83 -5.05 8.30 5.56
C ASP A 83 -4.60 8.67 4.13
N GLY A 84 -5.54 8.89 3.24
CA GLY A 84 -5.25 9.19 1.83
C GLY A 84 -4.64 10.58 1.62
N SER A 85 -4.93 11.53 2.48
CA SER A 85 -4.35 12.87 2.68
C SER A 85 -5.25 13.67 3.65
N GLU A 86 -4.76 14.81 4.15
CA GLU A 86 -5.45 15.63 5.15
C GLU A 86 -6.89 16.07 4.79
N ASN A 87 -7.26 16.04 3.51
CA ASN A 87 -8.57 16.48 3.02
C ASN A 87 -9.35 15.36 2.30
N VAL A 88 -8.90 14.12 2.37
CA VAL A 88 -9.53 13.01 1.66
C VAL A 88 -10.18 12.04 2.65
N SER A 89 -11.44 11.74 2.39
CA SER A 89 -12.24 10.81 3.21
C SER A 89 -11.90 9.34 2.88
N THR A 90 -10.61 8.98 2.87
CA THR A 90 -10.13 7.69 2.39
C THR A 90 -9.15 7.07 3.37
N ALA A 91 -9.38 5.82 3.73
CA ALA A 91 -8.40 4.97 4.40
C ALA A 91 -7.67 4.10 3.37
N VAL A 92 -6.34 4.09 3.41
CA VAL A 92 -5.49 3.35 2.47
C VAL A 92 -4.79 2.20 3.19
N PHE A 93 -4.72 1.05 2.55
CA PHE A 93 -3.95 -0.09 3.02
C PHE A 93 -2.99 -0.60 1.94
N CYS A 94 -1.87 -1.14 2.38
CA CYS A 94 -0.93 -1.88 1.55
C CYS A 94 -0.57 -3.18 2.26
N LEU A 95 -1.15 -4.28 1.82
CA LEU A 95 -0.90 -5.59 2.39
C LEU A 95 0.51 -6.06 2.01
N PRO A 96 1.27 -6.69 2.92
CA PRO A 96 2.52 -7.34 2.54
C PRO A 96 2.31 -8.37 1.43
N PHE A 97 3.27 -8.53 0.53
CA PHE A 97 3.17 -9.52 -0.57
C PHE A 97 2.97 -10.96 -0.08
N ILE A 98 3.48 -11.26 1.12
CA ILE A 98 3.35 -12.58 1.77
C ILE A 98 2.14 -12.67 2.70
N PHE A 99 1.23 -11.68 2.67
CA PHE A 99 0.09 -11.62 3.57
C PHE A 99 -0.90 -12.75 3.26
N GLN A 100 -1.25 -13.54 4.27
CA GLN A 100 -2.15 -14.69 4.16
C GLN A 100 -3.45 -14.53 4.97
N GLU A 101 -3.49 -13.58 5.90
CA GLU A 101 -4.62 -13.37 6.84
C GLU A 101 -5.72 -12.48 6.23
N HIS A 102 -6.04 -12.71 4.95
CA HIS A 102 -7.03 -11.88 4.23
C HIS A 102 -8.43 -11.94 4.86
N ASP A 103 -8.82 -13.11 5.36
CA ASP A 103 -10.16 -13.30 5.90
C ASP A 103 -10.29 -12.59 7.26
N GLU A 104 -9.26 -12.65 8.12
CA GLU A 104 -9.21 -11.93 9.40
C GLU A 104 -9.18 -10.40 9.19
N PHE A 105 -8.39 -9.93 8.24
CA PHE A 105 -8.33 -8.51 7.90
C PHE A 105 -9.67 -8.01 7.36
N GLN A 106 -10.33 -8.79 6.52
CA GLN A 106 -11.65 -8.45 5.99
C GLN A 106 -12.71 -8.43 7.10
N GLU A 107 -12.70 -9.40 8.00
CA GLU A 107 -13.61 -9.43 9.15
C GLU A 107 -13.41 -8.21 10.06
N ALA A 108 -12.17 -7.81 10.31
CA ALA A 108 -11.86 -6.60 11.06
C ALA A 108 -12.42 -5.33 10.38
N ILE A 109 -12.33 -5.22 9.05
CA ILE A 109 -12.93 -4.13 8.28
C ILE A 109 -14.45 -4.13 8.45
N GLU A 110 -15.11 -5.27 8.23
CA GLU A 110 -16.57 -5.39 8.29
C GLU A 110 -17.10 -5.07 9.70
N CYS A 111 -16.45 -5.57 10.75
CA CYS A 111 -16.80 -5.26 12.13
C CYS A 111 -16.65 -3.77 12.42
N THR A 112 -15.51 -3.19 12.01
CA THR A 112 -15.24 -1.77 12.27
C THR A 112 -16.23 -0.85 11.57
N ILE A 113 -16.66 -1.18 10.35
CA ILE A 113 -17.66 -0.40 9.61
C ILE A 113 -19.05 -0.52 10.27
N LYS A 114 -19.43 -1.71 10.73
CA LYS A 114 -20.74 -1.91 11.39
C LYS A 114 -20.86 -1.13 12.71
N ASP A 115 -19.75 -0.90 13.37
CA ASP A 115 -19.69 -0.22 14.68
C ASP A 115 -19.59 1.32 14.53
N MET A 116 -19.53 1.85 13.32
CA MET A 116 -19.44 3.29 13.03
C MET A 116 -20.79 3.92 12.79
#